data_0bfae17095ee88f32324494693d332c2
#
_entry.id   0bfae17095ee88f32324494693d332c2
#
_cell.length_a   1.000
_cell.length_b   1.000
_cell.length_c   1.000
_cell.angle_alpha   90.00
_cell.angle_beta   90.00
_cell.angle_gamma   90.00
#
_symmetry.space_group_name_H-M   'P 1'
#
loop_
_entity.id
_entity.type
_entity.pdbx_description
1 polymer ?
#
loop_
_entity_poly.entity_id
_entity_poly.type
_entity_poly.pdbx_seq_one_letter_code
_entity_poly.pdbx_strand_id
1 'polypeptide(L)'
;MDQSSKIVLLFDYFSMESRNLYESFTNVGIPFTAAVVEDDGFLPEGVNSVYGYFCTQGAVAREEHPRYFNQIQVPEYWRIESTNTSGKVMDKTKERARIFYTEPTNHRLVKIVDWLDDDGVVRLSEHYNKYGEIFCRTIFNQKGQKALRKFYSPQGQERVMENFVTNAIIVQWKGKDKILHSKTELIRFYLECAGLQDAQLCFNSLSYPFFTSQILLPNGKKDILFWNEPVGDEIPGNMQIILNHQATRTE
;
A
#
# COMPACT_ATOMS: atom_id res chain seq x y z
N MET A 1 -19.05 -29.14 7.44
CA MET A 1 -18.15 -27.99 7.63
C MET A 1 -18.49 -27.00 6.54
N ASP A 2 -19.12 -25.93 6.94
CA ASP A 2 -19.67 -24.91 6.06
C ASP A 2 -18.49 -24.19 5.34
N GLN A 3 -18.33 -24.40 4.04
CA GLN A 3 -17.43 -23.63 3.20
C GLN A 3 -18.11 -22.29 2.89
N SER A 4 -18.25 -21.42 3.90
CA SER A 4 -18.58 -20.05 3.61
C SER A 4 -17.47 -19.51 2.73
N SER A 5 -17.77 -19.17 1.49
CA SER A 5 -16.80 -18.59 0.55
C SER A 5 -16.21 -17.35 1.18
N LYS A 6 -14.90 -17.39 1.46
CA LYS A 6 -14.18 -16.22 2.00
C LYS A 6 -14.25 -15.10 0.97
N ILE A 7 -14.53 -13.89 1.41
CA ILE A 7 -14.52 -12.68 0.58
C ILE A 7 -13.29 -11.85 0.92
N VAL A 8 -12.61 -11.34 -0.10
CA VAL A 8 -11.51 -10.40 0.03
C VAL A 8 -11.86 -9.11 -0.71
N LEU A 9 -11.93 -8.02 0.01
CA LEU A 9 -11.93 -6.68 -0.57
C LEU A 9 -10.48 -6.31 -0.87
N LEU A 10 -10.12 -6.20 -2.14
CA LEU A 10 -8.76 -5.89 -2.57
C LEU A 10 -8.72 -4.52 -3.24
N PHE A 11 -7.94 -3.61 -2.70
CA PHE A 11 -7.83 -2.22 -3.15
C PHE A 11 -6.40 -1.88 -3.55
N ASP A 12 -6.23 -1.01 -4.56
CA ASP A 12 -4.91 -0.41 -4.84
C ASP A 12 -4.51 0.54 -3.72
N TYR A 13 -5.40 1.45 -3.34
CA TYR A 13 -5.27 2.43 -2.27
C TYR A 13 -6.53 2.43 -1.40
N PHE A 14 -6.41 2.84 -0.15
CA PHE A 14 -7.57 3.05 0.71
C PHE A 14 -8.16 4.45 0.49
N SER A 15 -8.68 4.68 -0.72
CA SER A 15 -9.35 5.92 -1.13
C SER A 15 -10.71 6.08 -0.47
N MET A 16 -11.40 7.20 -0.76
CA MET A 16 -12.78 7.42 -0.30
C MET A 16 -13.73 6.34 -0.87
N GLU A 17 -13.57 5.98 -2.15
CA GLU A 17 -14.37 4.93 -2.81
C GLU A 17 -14.15 3.56 -2.16
N SER A 18 -12.87 3.24 -1.86
CA SER A 18 -12.50 2.01 -1.15
C SER A 18 -13.09 1.97 0.26
N ARG A 19 -13.08 3.10 0.96
CA ARG A 19 -13.70 3.27 2.28
C ARG A 19 -15.21 3.06 2.22
N ASN A 20 -15.90 3.68 1.27
CA ASN A 20 -17.35 3.52 1.09
C ASN A 20 -17.72 2.05 0.84
N LEU A 21 -16.94 1.34 0.02
CA LEU A 21 -17.15 -0.07 -0.23
C LEU A 21 -16.89 -0.92 1.03
N TYR A 22 -15.81 -0.66 1.75
CA TYR A 22 -15.50 -1.29 3.03
C TYR A 22 -16.62 -1.13 4.06
N GLU A 23 -17.11 0.12 4.23
CA GLU A 23 -18.21 0.44 5.14
C GLU A 23 -19.52 -0.24 4.73
N SER A 24 -19.80 -0.32 3.42
CA SER A 24 -20.99 -1.02 2.90
C SER A 24 -21.00 -2.50 3.27
N PHE A 25 -19.87 -3.19 3.11
CA PHE A 25 -19.74 -4.59 3.52
C PHE A 25 -19.85 -4.76 5.04
N THR A 26 -19.24 -3.85 5.79
CA THR A 26 -19.31 -3.84 7.26
C THR A 26 -20.75 -3.69 7.75
N ASN A 27 -21.51 -2.75 7.17
CA ASN A 27 -22.90 -2.46 7.54
C ASN A 27 -23.86 -3.61 7.23
N VAL A 28 -23.59 -4.36 6.18
CA VAL A 28 -24.40 -5.56 5.82
C VAL A 28 -24.05 -6.75 6.72
N GLY A 29 -22.90 -6.71 7.43
CA GLY A 29 -22.48 -7.79 8.33
C GLY A 29 -21.96 -9.05 7.61
N ILE A 30 -21.57 -8.95 6.35
CA ILE A 30 -20.94 -10.04 5.61
C ILE A 30 -19.48 -10.17 6.06
N PRO A 31 -19.01 -11.35 6.51
CA PRO A 31 -17.62 -11.53 6.89
C PRO A 31 -16.68 -11.43 5.67
N PHE A 32 -15.67 -10.57 5.77
CA PHE A 32 -14.67 -10.36 4.72
C PHE A 32 -13.28 -10.04 5.31
N THR A 33 -12.26 -10.10 4.47
CA THR A 33 -10.92 -9.57 4.73
C THR A 33 -10.67 -8.41 3.79
N ALA A 34 -10.24 -7.25 4.30
CA ALA A 34 -9.83 -6.13 3.46
C ALA A 34 -8.31 -6.07 3.35
N ALA A 35 -7.80 -5.84 2.14
CA ALA A 35 -6.38 -5.68 1.86
C ALA A 35 -6.11 -4.55 0.87
N VAL A 36 -5.03 -3.81 1.11
CA VAL A 36 -4.57 -2.68 0.29
C VAL A 36 -3.17 -2.97 -0.23
N VAL A 37 -2.94 -2.71 -1.51
CA VAL A 37 -1.64 -2.91 -2.15
C VAL A 37 -0.68 -1.80 -1.76
N GLU A 38 -1.07 -0.54 -1.95
CA GLU A 38 -0.25 0.63 -1.64
C GLU A 38 -0.69 1.22 -0.29
N ASP A 39 0.03 0.83 0.75
CA ASP A 39 -0.18 1.29 2.13
C ASP A 39 0.43 2.68 2.33
N ASP A 40 -0.31 3.56 2.94
CA ASP A 40 0.13 4.92 3.29
C ASP A 40 0.60 5.07 4.75
N GLY A 41 0.59 3.97 5.51
CA GLY A 41 0.99 3.91 6.92
C GLY A 41 -0.12 4.25 7.92
N PHE A 42 -1.31 4.67 7.46
CA PHE A 42 -2.42 5.12 8.30
C PHE A 42 -3.72 4.36 8.03
N LEU A 43 -3.61 3.10 7.65
CA LEU A 43 -4.77 2.25 7.42
C LEU A 43 -5.60 2.09 8.70
N PRO A 44 -6.96 2.09 8.59
CA PRO A 44 -7.82 1.82 9.72
C PRO A 44 -7.67 0.38 10.20
N GLU A 45 -8.16 0.14 11.42
CA GLU A 45 -8.21 -1.20 11.98
C GLU A 45 -9.05 -2.13 11.09
N GLY A 46 -8.60 -3.38 10.95
CA GLY A 46 -9.27 -4.38 10.08
C GLY A 46 -8.87 -4.33 8.60
N VAL A 47 -8.13 -3.30 8.16
CA VAL A 47 -7.61 -3.23 6.79
C VAL A 47 -6.13 -3.64 6.79
N ASN A 48 -5.81 -4.69 6.03
CA ASN A 48 -4.46 -5.21 5.93
C ASN A 48 -3.66 -4.53 4.81
N SER A 49 -2.35 -4.40 5.01
CA SER A 49 -1.42 -4.04 3.96
C SER A 49 -0.81 -5.29 3.35
N VAL A 50 -0.78 -5.40 2.02
CA VAL A 50 -0.14 -6.53 1.32
C VAL A 50 1.35 -6.61 1.67
N TYR A 51 2.07 -5.48 1.62
CA TYR A 51 3.47 -5.41 2.02
C TYR A 51 3.63 -5.57 3.54
N GLY A 52 2.75 -4.91 4.31
CA GLY A 52 2.75 -4.94 5.78
C GLY A 52 2.56 -6.34 6.33
N TYR A 53 1.80 -7.21 5.66
CA TYR A 53 1.62 -8.62 6.06
C TYR A 53 2.96 -9.34 6.23
N PHE A 54 3.91 -9.16 5.32
CA PHE A 54 5.24 -9.77 5.39
C PHE A 54 6.15 -9.09 6.42
N CYS A 55 5.88 -7.83 6.75
CA CYS A 55 6.67 -7.03 7.68
C CYS A 55 6.26 -7.22 9.15
N THR A 56 4.98 -7.51 9.42
CA THR A 56 4.42 -7.51 10.78
C THR A 56 4.20 -8.91 11.36
N GLN A 57 4.66 -9.97 10.70
CA GLN A 57 4.53 -11.34 11.19
C GLN A 57 5.18 -11.51 12.57
N GLY A 58 4.36 -11.95 13.54
CA GLY A 58 4.80 -12.11 14.92
C GLY A 58 4.96 -10.79 15.71
N ALA A 59 4.53 -9.66 15.14
CA ALA A 59 4.54 -8.39 15.85
C ALA A 59 3.51 -8.39 16.99
N VAL A 60 3.93 -7.86 18.14
CA VAL A 60 3.04 -7.63 19.28
C VAL A 60 2.11 -6.46 18.97
N ALA A 61 0.93 -6.43 19.58
CA ALA A 61 0.04 -5.29 19.52
C ALA A 61 0.76 -4.00 19.96
N ARG A 62 0.57 -2.93 19.21
CA ARG A 62 1.24 -1.64 19.40
C ARG A 62 0.21 -0.56 19.57
N GLU A 63 0.51 0.40 20.44
CA GLU A 63 -0.29 1.61 20.58
C GLU A 63 -0.01 2.57 19.42
N GLU A 64 -1.04 3.25 18.94
CA GLU A 64 -0.90 4.29 17.95
C GLU A 64 -0.22 5.50 18.56
N HIS A 65 0.94 5.85 18.04
CA HIS A 65 1.74 7.00 18.47
C HIS A 65 2.42 7.65 17.26
N PRO A 66 1.62 8.29 16.38
CA PRO A 66 2.16 8.91 15.17
C PRO A 66 3.22 9.94 15.50
N ARG A 67 4.24 10.03 14.67
CA ARG A 67 5.35 10.94 14.88
C ARG A 67 4.95 12.38 14.60
N TYR A 68 5.17 13.27 15.56
CA TYR A 68 4.98 14.71 15.38
C TYR A 68 6.18 15.33 14.64
N PHE A 69 6.00 16.41 13.90
CA PHE A 69 7.00 16.96 12.98
C PHE A 69 8.37 17.24 13.62
N ASN A 70 8.40 17.72 14.88
CA ASN A 70 9.64 18.04 15.57
C ASN A 70 10.35 16.82 16.21
N GLN A 71 9.78 15.62 16.04
CA GLN A 71 10.37 14.36 16.46
C GLN A 71 11.18 13.70 15.34
N ILE A 72 11.24 14.33 14.15
CA ILE A 72 12.13 13.88 13.08
C ILE A 72 13.57 14.12 13.53
N GLN A 73 14.38 13.07 13.46
CA GLN A 73 15.79 13.17 13.77
C GLN A 73 16.51 13.89 12.64
N VAL A 74 17.15 15.01 12.98
CA VAL A 74 17.94 15.82 12.07
C VAL A 74 19.34 16.04 12.67
N PRO A 75 20.38 16.29 11.86
CA PRO A 75 21.69 16.66 12.36
C PRO A 75 21.63 17.87 13.29
N GLU A 76 22.57 17.92 14.25
CA GLU A 76 22.76 19.08 15.10
C GLU A 76 22.96 20.34 14.24
N TYR A 77 22.41 21.46 14.67
CA TYR A 77 22.39 22.75 13.94
C TYR A 77 21.42 22.86 12.75
N TRP A 78 20.74 21.79 12.34
CA TRP A 78 19.65 21.90 11.39
C TRP A 78 18.36 22.25 12.13
N ARG A 79 17.48 23.02 11.49
CA ARG A 79 16.20 23.39 12.09
C ARG A 79 15.03 22.82 11.29
N ILE A 80 13.94 22.59 11.98
CA ILE A 80 12.68 22.19 11.36
C ILE A 80 11.74 23.39 11.38
N GLU A 81 11.29 23.82 10.21
CA GLU A 81 10.25 24.81 10.02
C GLU A 81 8.95 24.12 9.69
N SER A 82 7.84 24.55 10.27
CA SER A 82 6.54 23.91 10.11
C SER A 82 5.43 24.94 9.94
N THR A 83 4.53 24.65 9.00
CA THR A 83 3.23 25.28 8.82
C THR A 83 2.12 24.32 9.25
N ASN A 84 0.85 24.67 9.02
CA ASN A 84 -0.26 23.76 9.24
C ASN A 84 -0.44 22.71 8.13
N THR A 85 0.28 22.87 7.01
CA THR A 85 0.11 21.99 5.83
C THR A 85 1.34 21.17 5.52
N SER A 86 2.54 21.64 5.87
CA SER A 86 3.80 20.96 5.58
C SER A 86 4.94 21.46 6.46
N GLY A 87 6.06 20.75 6.46
CA GLY A 87 7.29 21.17 7.12
C GLY A 87 8.51 21.08 6.20
N LYS A 88 9.60 21.68 6.64
CA LYS A 88 10.91 21.68 5.98
C LYS A 88 12.01 21.49 6.99
N VAL A 89 13.05 20.79 6.58
CA VAL A 89 14.32 20.71 7.32
C VAL A 89 15.32 21.64 6.62
N MET A 90 15.92 22.54 7.39
CA MET A 90 16.81 23.58 6.89
C MET A 90 18.21 23.45 7.50
N ASP A 91 19.23 23.49 6.65
CA ASP A 91 20.63 23.72 7.02
C ASP A 91 20.97 25.18 6.65
N LYS A 92 20.97 26.07 7.63
CA LYS A 92 21.06 27.52 7.42
C LYS A 92 19.94 28.00 6.47
N THR A 93 20.27 28.31 5.23
CA THR A 93 19.32 28.76 4.19
C THR A 93 18.97 27.68 3.20
N LYS A 94 19.63 26.50 3.28
CA LYS A 94 19.45 25.40 2.33
C LYS A 94 18.37 24.43 2.82
N GLU A 95 17.38 24.14 1.98
CA GLU A 95 16.37 23.12 2.24
C GLU A 95 17.01 21.73 2.08
N ARG A 96 16.89 20.88 3.10
CA ARG A 96 17.47 19.53 3.16
C ARG A 96 16.42 18.44 3.12
N ALA A 97 15.21 18.75 3.59
CA ALA A 97 14.09 17.83 3.46
C ALA A 97 12.75 18.56 3.45
N ARG A 98 11.74 17.90 2.89
CA ARG A 98 10.32 18.26 2.93
C ARG A 98 9.56 17.28 3.79
N ILE A 99 8.67 17.78 4.65
CA ILE A 99 7.86 16.97 5.54
C ILE A 99 6.40 17.12 5.13
N PHE A 100 5.77 16.00 4.80
CA PHE A 100 4.36 15.91 4.46
C PHE A 100 3.60 15.28 5.62
N TYR A 101 2.45 15.85 5.95
CA TYR A 101 1.62 15.41 7.06
C TYR A 101 0.49 14.51 6.57
N THR A 102 -0.01 13.63 7.44
CA THR A 102 -1.27 12.95 7.23
C THR A 102 -2.44 13.91 7.46
N GLU A 103 -3.58 13.60 6.86
CA GLU A 103 -4.81 14.36 7.14
C GLU A 103 -5.39 14.03 8.52
N PRO A 104 -5.95 15.00 9.25
CA PRO A 104 -5.92 16.44 8.93
C PRO A 104 -4.54 17.07 9.19
N THR A 105 -4.00 17.78 8.22
CA THR A 105 -2.60 18.27 8.21
C THR A 105 -2.26 19.21 9.35
N ASN A 106 -3.24 19.92 9.92
CA ASN A 106 -3.06 20.81 11.07
C ASN A 106 -2.61 20.08 12.35
N HIS A 107 -2.77 18.76 12.43
CA HIS A 107 -2.21 17.94 13.50
C HIS A 107 -0.69 17.76 13.36
N ARG A 108 -0.12 18.08 12.20
CA ARG A 108 1.33 18.01 11.90
C ARG A 108 1.95 16.64 12.20
N LEU A 109 1.18 15.58 12.02
CA LEU A 109 1.64 14.20 12.14
C LEU A 109 2.32 13.79 10.83
N VAL A 110 3.56 13.31 10.95
CA VAL A 110 4.41 13.04 9.79
C VAL A 110 3.94 11.80 9.05
N LYS A 111 3.76 11.95 7.73
CA LYS A 111 3.48 10.86 6.80
C LYS A 111 4.70 10.51 5.97
N ILE A 112 5.35 11.53 5.37
CA ILE A 112 6.52 11.35 4.50
C ILE A 112 7.55 12.41 4.81
N VAL A 113 8.83 12.04 4.78
CA VAL A 113 9.96 12.95 4.77
C VAL A 113 10.78 12.67 3.51
N ASP A 114 10.84 13.67 2.61
CA ASP A 114 11.63 13.63 1.39
C ASP A 114 12.97 14.32 1.62
N TRP A 115 14.05 13.56 1.68
CA TRP A 115 15.42 14.04 1.83
C TRP A 115 16.01 14.47 0.49
N LEU A 116 16.58 15.67 0.45
CA LEU A 116 17.09 16.32 -0.75
C LEU A 116 18.60 16.26 -0.82
N ASP A 117 19.13 16.17 -2.04
CA ASP A 117 20.54 16.42 -2.30
C ASP A 117 20.86 17.94 -2.38
N ASP A 118 22.09 18.23 -2.81
CA ASP A 118 22.56 19.61 -2.93
C ASP A 118 21.86 20.42 -4.04
N ASP A 119 21.28 19.75 -5.01
CA ASP A 119 20.54 20.33 -6.13
C ASP A 119 19.03 20.41 -5.85
N GLY A 120 18.58 20.00 -4.66
CA GLY A 120 17.17 19.98 -4.27
C GLY A 120 16.36 18.83 -4.87
N VAL A 121 17.04 17.80 -5.39
CA VAL A 121 16.41 16.59 -5.93
C VAL A 121 16.21 15.57 -4.80
N VAL A 122 15.02 14.96 -4.73
CA VAL A 122 14.72 13.91 -3.76
C VAL A 122 15.61 12.69 -4.00
N ARG A 123 16.29 12.23 -2.95
CA ARG A 123 17.14 11.02 -2.97
C ARG A 123 16.60 9.90 -2.13
N LEU A 124 15.88 10.23 -1.08
CA LEU A 124 15.30 9.28 -0.15
C LEU A 124 13.96 9.82 0.33
N SER A 125 12.91 9.00 0.28
CA SER A 125 11.65 9.24 0.97
C SER A 125 11.50 8.25 2.11
N GLU A 126 11.30 8.74 3.32
CA GLU A 126 10.95 7.95 4.50
C GLU A 126 9.46 8.05 4.75
N HIS A 127 8.78 6.91 4.79
CA HIS A 127 7.35 6.82 5.03
C HIS A 127 7.12 6.37 6.48
N TYR A 128 6.34 7.16 7.20
CA TYR A 128 5.99 6.91 8.60
C TYR A 128 4.59 6.31 8.71
N ASN A 129 4.39 5.46 9.71
CA ASN A 129 3.09 4.86 9.99
C ASN A 129 2.46 5.47 11.26
N LYS A 130 1.23 5.07 11.56
CA LYS A 130 0.48 5.50 12.75
C LYS A 130 1.12 5.11 14.09
N TYR A 131 2.14 4.26 14.07
CA TYR A 131 2.94 3.90 15.25
C TYR A 131 4.22 4.74 15.39
N GLY A 132 4.43 5.74 14.51
CA GLY A 132 5.60 6.62 14.50
C GLY A 132 6.89 5.96 13.99
N GLU A 133 6.79 4.83 13.31
CA GLU A 133 7.91 4.08 12.77
C GLU A 133 8.11 4.37 11.27
N ILE A 134 9.35 4.31 10.80
CA ILE A 134 9.62 4.27 9.36
C ILE A 134 9.33 2.85 8.86
N PHE A 135 8.20 2.67 8.22
CA PHE A 135 7.80 1.36 7.70
C PHE A 135 8.25 1.12 6.26
N CYS A 136 8.54 2.21 5.53
CA CYS A 136 8.97 2.12 4.13
C CYS A 136 9.98 3.23 3.80
N ARG A 137 10.97 2.90 2.97
CA ARG A 137 11.92 3.85 2.36
C ARG A 137 11.94 3.68 0.86
N THR A 138 11.83 4.80 0.14
CA THR A 138 12.01 4.85 -1.32
C THR A 138 13.29 5.57 -1.65
N ILE A 139 14.17 4.92 -2.41
CA ILE A 139 15.47 5.45 -2.85
C ILE A 139 15.35 5.84 -4.31
N PHE A 140 15.86 7.03 -4.65
CA PHE A 140 15.80 7.59 -5.99
C PHE A 140 17.19 7.65 -6.63
N ASN A 141 17.25 7.46 -7.95
CA ASN A 141 18.46 7.63 -8.73
C ASN A 141 18.80 9.12 -8.95
N GLN A 142 19.92 9.39 -9.64
CA GLN A 142 20.37 10.76 -9.93
C GLN A 142 19.36 11.59 -10.76
N LYS A 143 18.47 10.92 -11.49
CA LYS A 143 17.41 11.57 -12.29
C LYS A 143 16.10 11.77 -11.52
N GLY A 144 16.06 11.47 -10.22
CA GLY A 144 14.86 11.54 -9.40
C GLY A 144 13.83 10.44 -9.69
N GLN A 145 14.22 9.36 -10.36
CA GLN A 145 13.36 8.21 -10.61
C GLN A 145 13.51 7.18 -9.47
N LYS A 146 12.43 6.52 -9.07
CA LYS A 146 12.45 5.45 -8.08
C LYS A 146 13.40 4.33 -8.53
N ALA A 147 14.35 3.97 -7.68
CA ALA A 147 15.28 2.86 -7.92
C ALA A 147 14.93 1.65 -7.06
N LEU A 148 14.75 1.87 -5.76
CA LEU A 148 14.42 0.82 -4.79
C LEU A 148 13.34 1.31 -3.83
N ARG A 149 12.49 0.40 -3.36
CA ARG A 149 11.60 0.61 -2.22
C ARG A 149 11.81 -0.53 -1.23
N LYS A 150 11.96 -0.20 0.04
CA LYS A 150 12.23 -1.17 1.09
C LYS A 150 11.21 -1.03 2.20
N PHE A 151 10.65 -2.16 2.62
CA PHE A 151 9.68 -2.22 3.71
C PHE A 151 10.29 -2.93 4.90
N TYR A 152 10.00 -2.41 6.09
CA TYR A 152 10.65 -2.80 7.33
C TYR A 152 9.65 -3.37 8.34
N SER A 153 10.13 -4.33 9.13
CA SER A 153 9.41 -4.76 10.33
C SER A 153 9.43 -3.66 11.41
N PRO A 154 8.60 -3.77 12.46
CA PRO A 154 8.64 -2.87 13.62
C PRO A 154 10.00 -2.79 14.30
N GLN A 155 10.83 -3.83 14.15
CA GLN A 155 12.20 -3.89 14.70
C GLN A 155 13.24 -3.28 13.73
N GLY A 156 12.79 -2.66 12.63
CA GLY A 156 13.67 -2.05 11.63
C GLY A 156 14.39 -3.04 10.69
N GLN A 157 13.96 -4.31 10.66
CA GLN A 157 14.53 -5.31 9.75
C GLN A 157 13.87 -5.18 8.37
N GLU A 158 14.67 -5.14 7.31
CA GLU A 158 14.18 -5.20 5.93
C GLU A 158 13.50 -6.55 5.68
N ARG A 159 12.27 -6.53 5.19
CA ARG A 159 11.45 -7.70 4.91
C ARG A 159 11.03 -7.81 3.46
N VAL A 160 10.77 -6.69 2.81
CA VAL A 160 10.42 -6.65 1.40
C VAL A 160 11.25 -5.58 0.71
N MET A 161 11.80 -5.90 -0.45
CA MET A 161 12.49 -4.96 -1.33
C MET A 161 11.88 -5.03 -2.73
N GLU A 162 11.44 -3.89 -3.23
CA GLU A 162 10.97 -3.70 -4.61
C GLU A 162 12.06 -2.97 -5.41
N ASN A 163 12.53 -3.57 -6.49
CA ASN A 163 13.53 -3.00 -7.38
C ASN A 163 12.86 -2.53 -8.67
N PHE A 164 12.77 -1.22 -8.88
CA PHE A 164 12.11 -0.62 -10.04
C PHE A 164 12.94 -0.69 -11.32
N VAL A 165 14.23 -1.02 -11.23
CA VAL A 165 15.10 -1.17 -12.40
C VAL A 165 14.94 -2.57 -13.02
N THR A 166 14.82 -3.58 -12.17
CA THR A 166 14.69 -4.99 -12.61
C THR A 166 13.26 -5.50 -12.54
N ASN A 167 12.31 -4.71 -12.00
CA ASN A 167 10.94 -5.09 -11.68
C ASN A 167 10.84 -6.32 -10.74
N ALA A 168 11.91 -6.61 -9.97
CA ALA A 168 11.93 -7.71 -9.02
C ALA A 168 11.46 -7.24 -7.64
N ILE A 169 10.66 -8.08 -6.99
CA ILE A 169 10.26 -7.91 -5.59
C ILE A 169 10.81 -9.09 -4.80
N ILE A 170 11.63 -8.82 -3.79
CA ILE A 170 12.20 -9.84 -2.91
C ILE A 170 11.48 -9.78 -1.58
N VAL A 171 10.91 -10.90 -1.17
CA VAL A 171 10.18 -11.04 0.10
C VAL A 171 10.90 -12.03 1.00
N GLN A 172 11.31 -11.59 2.18
CA GLN A 172 11.83 -12.48 3.23
C GLN A 172 10.67 -13.15 3.97
N TRP A 173 10.46 -14.43 3.74
CA TRP A 173 9.36 -15.16 4.31
C TRP A 173 9.82 -16.49 4.92
N LYS A 174 9.54 -16.70 6.21
CA LYS A 174 9.89 -17.93 6.95
C LYS A 174 11.37 -18.37 6.77
N GLY A 175 12.28 -17.39 6.82
CA GLY A 175 13.72 -17.62 6.72
C GLY A 175 14.25 -17.89 5.30
N LYS A 176 13.43 -17.65 4.26
CA LYS A 176 13.83 -17.78 2.86
C LYS A 176 13.47 -16.54 2.07
N ASP A 177 14.26 -16.24 1.05
CA ASP A 177 13.96 -15.17 0.10
C ASP A 177 13.11 -15.73 -1.04
N LYS A 178 11.98 -15.07 -1.28
CA LYS A 178 11.09 -15.32 -2.43
C LYS A 178 11.26 -14.18 -3.41
N ILE A 179 11.64 -14.47 -4.65
CA ILE A 179 11.75 -13.51 -5.74
C ILE A 179 10.45 -13.56 -6.55
N LEU A 180 9.85 -12.39 -6.77
CA LEU A 180 8.62 -12.18 -7.53
C LEU A 180 8.90 -11.12 -8.60
N HIS A 181 8.19 -11.19 -9.73
CA HIS A 181 8.47 -10.34 -10.90
C HIS A 181 7.38 -9.29 -11.16
N SER A 182 6.37 -9.23 -10.32
CA SER A 182 5.31 -8.23 -10.42
C SER A 182 4.57 -8.04 -9.09
N LYS A 183 3.86 -6.91 -8.94
CA LYS A 183 2.96 -6.70 -7.80
C LYS A 183 1.79 -7.69 -7.81
N THR A 184 1.33 -8.11 -8.97
CA THR A 184 0.31 -9.16 -9.10
C THR A 184 0.78 -10.49 -8.50
N GLU A 185 2.03 -10.88 -8.74
CA GLU A 185 2.64 -12.05 -8.10
C GLU A 185 2.76 -11.87 -6.57
N LEU A 186 3.10 -10.66 -6.10
CA LEU A 186 3.15 -10.35 -4.67
C LEU A 186 1.77 -10.50 -4.02
N ILE A 187 0.72 -9.96 -4.64
CA ILE A 187 -0.65 -10.07 -4.13
C ILE A 187 -1.07 -11.54 -4.10
N ARG A 188 -0.81 -12.29 -5.15
CA ARG A 188 -1.09 -13.73 -5.19
C ARG A 188 -0.35 -14.46 -4.06
N PHE A 189 0.93 -14.19 -3.88
CA PHE A 189 1.73 -14.78 -2.81
C PHE A 189 1.20 -14.40 -1.41
N TYR A 190 0.74 -13.16 -1.24
CA TYR A 190 0.04 -12.74 -0.03
C TYR A 190 -1.22 -13.57 0.22
N LEU A 191 -2.08 -13.71 -0.79
CA LEU A 191 -3.32 -14.49 -0.67
C LEU A 191 -3.03 -15.96 -0.33
N GLU A 192 -2.01 -16.56 -0.95
CA GLU A 192 -1.55 -17.93 -0.64
C GLU A 192 -1.07 -18.03 0.83
N CYS A 193 -0.20 -17.13 1.28
CA CYS A 193 0.34 -17.13 2.63
C CYS A 193 -0.71 -16.85 3.71
N ALA A 194 -1.73 -16.06 3.40
CA ALA A 194 -2.85 -15.72 4.27
C ALA A 194 -3.98 -16.79 4.26
N GLY A 195 -3.87 -17.83 3.42
CA GLY A 195 -4.91 -18.85 3.26
C GLY A 195 -6.19 -18.30 2.62
N LEU A 196 -6.04 -17.32 1.72
CA LEU A 196 -7.10 -16.60 1.00
C LEU A 196 -7.09 -16.89 -0.51
N GLN A 197 -6.24 -17.81 -0.99
CA GLN A 197 -6.12 -18.16 -2.41
C GLN A 197 -7.43 -18.61 -3.03
N ASP A 198 -8.33 -19.07 -2.21
CA ASP A 198 -9.65 -19.55 -2.57
C ASP A 198 -10.78 -18.54 -2.31
N ALA A 199 -10.48 -17.33 -1.93
CA ALA A 199 -11.47 -16.29 -1.66
C ALA A 199 -12.05 -15.71 -2.95
N GLN A 200 -13.28 -15.21 -2.88
CA GLN A 200 -13.86 -14.37 -3.91
C GLN A 200 -13.26 -12.96 -3.77
N LEU A 201 -12.69 -12.43 -4.84
CA LEU A 201 -12.17 -11.05 -4.85
C LEU A 201 -13.28 -10.06 -5.19
N CYS A 202 -13.39 -9.03 -4.38
CA CYS A 202 -14.22 -7.85 -4.62
C CYS A 202 -13.28 -6.63 -4.70
N PHE A 203 -13.33 -5.87 -5.78
CA PHE A 203 -12.40 -4.76 -6.02
C PHE A 203 -13.08 -3.61 -6.77
N ASN A 204 -12.47 -2.43 -6.75
CA ASN A 204 -13.02 -1.20 -7.33
C ASN A 204 -12.09 -0.52 -8.35
N SER A 205 -11.09 -1.25 -8.86
CA SER A 205 -10.14 -0.70 -9.84
C SER A 205 -9.78 -1.72 -10.91
N LEU A 206 -9.40 -1.24 -12.09
CA LEU A 206 -8.93 -2.04 -13.22
C LEU A 206 -7.39 -2.17 -13.26
N SER A 207 -6.74 -2.04 -12.10
CA SER A 207 -5.28 -2.12 -11.92
C SER A 207 -4.86 -3.48 -11.33
N TYR A 208 -3.99 -3.51 -10.31
CA TYR A 208 -3.45 -4.75 -9.72
C TYR A 208 -4.53 -5.72 -9.21
N PRO A 209 -5.63 -5.28 -8.56
CA PRO A 209 -6.71 -6.17 -8.18
C PRO A 209 -7.34 -6.90 -9.36
N PHE A 210 -7.60 -6.19 -10.46
CA PHE A 210 -8.11 -6.78 -11.69
C PHE A 210 -7.16 -7.85 -12.26
N PHE A 211 -5.87 -7.53 -12.41
CA PHE A 211 -4.89 -8.49 -12.92
C PHE A 211 -4.73 -9.71 -12.01
N THR A 212 -4.85 -9.52 -10.69
CA THR A 212 -4.84 -10.62 -9.72
C THR A 212 -6.05 -11.53 -9.92
N SER A 213 -7.24 -10.96 -10.08
CA SER A 213 -8.47 -11.70 -10.39
C SER A 213 -8.32 -12.52 -11.68
N GLN A 214 -7.75 -11.96 -12.75
CA GLN A 214 -7.56 -12.67 -14.01
C GLN A 214 -6.64 -13.90 -13.88
N ILE A 215 -5.61 -13.85 -13.04
CA ILE A 215 -4.71 -14.99 -12.79
C ILE A 215 -5.41 -16.10 -11.98
N LEU A 216 -6.32 -15.74 -11.07
CA LEU A 216 -7.01 -16.67 -10.18
C LEU A 216 -8.28 -17.31 -10.81
N LEU A 217 -8.74 -16.80 -11.96
CA LEU A 217 -9.93 -17.23 -12.68
C LEU A 217 -10.05 -18.75 -12.96
N PRO A 218 -8.97 -19.54 -13.14
CA PRO A 218 -9.11 -20.98 -13.40
C PRO A 218 -9.93 -21.75 -12.36
N ASN A 219 -10.14 -21.18 -11.16
CA ASN A 219 -10.85 -21.82 -10.06
C ASN A 219 -12.38 -21.59 -10.06
N GLY A 220 -12.96 -21.00 -11.11
CA GLY A 220 -14.42 -20.90 -11.29
C GLY A 220 -15.14 -19.91 -10.38
N LYS A 221 -14.42 -19.04 -9.66
CA LYS A 221 -15.00 -18.06 -8.75
C LYS A 221 -15.46 -16.81 -9.49
N LYS A 222 -16.58 -16.23 -9.02
CA LYS A 222 -17.13 -15.00 -9.56
C LYS A 222 -16.53 -13.82 -8.76
N ASP A 223 -15.40 -13.30 -9.21
CA ASP A 223 -14.88 -12.06 -8.68
C ASP A 223 -15.78 -10.89 -9.10
N ILE A 224 -15.87 -9.85 -8.27
CA ILE A 224 -16.81 -8.73 -8.46
C ILE A 224 -16.03 -7.43 -8.57
N LEU A 225 -16.25 -6.71 -9.67
CA LEU A 225 -15.82 -5.33 -9.84
C LEU A 225 -16.95 -4.38 -9.40
N PHE A 226 -16.67 -3.51 -8.45
CA PHE A 226 -17.51 -2.38 -8.07
C PHE A 226 -17.02 -1.13 -8.78
N TRP A 227 -17.70 -0.72 -9.83
CA TRP A 227 -17.30 0.41 -10.66
C TRP A 227 -18.13 1.65 -10.33
N ASN A 228 -17.49 2.73 -9.90
CA ASN A 228 -18.14 3.99 -9.50
C ASN A 228 -17.88 5.15 -10.45
N GLU A 229 -17.04 4.96 -11.48
CA GLU A 229 -16.79 6.01 -12.46
C GLU A 229 -17.83 5.99 -13.58
N PRO A 230 -18.21 7.16 -14.14
CA PRO A 230 -19.07 7.18 -15.31
C PRO A 230 -18.36 6.46 -16.47
N VAL A 231 -19.09 5.60 -17.15
CA VAL A 231 -18.57 4.97 -18.37
C VAL A 231 -18.52 6.06 -19.43
N GLY A 232 -17.32 6.33 -19.96
CA GLY A 232 -17.14 7.24 -21.08
C GLY A 232 -17.71 6.68 -22.38
N ASP A 233 -17.49 7.37 -23.50
CA ASP A 233 -17.93 6.94 -24.83
C ASP A 233 -17.36 5.57 -25.25
N GLU A 234 -16.22 5.19 -24.67
CA GLU A 234 -15.58 3.88 -24.90
C GLU A 234 -15.42 3.11 -23.59
N ILE A 235 -15.78 1.83 -23.61
CA ILE A 235 -15.58 0.93 -22.49
C ILE A 235 -14.08 0.58 -22.39
N PRO A 236 -13.41 0.80 -21.24
CA PRO A 236 -12.00 0.41 -21.08
C PRO A 236 -11.76 -1.06 -21.41
N GLY A 237 -10.64 -1.36 -22.09
CA GLY A 237 -10.33 -2.72 -22.55
C GLY A 237 -10.32 -3.77 -21.43
N ASN A 238 -9.84 -3.41 -20.24
CA ASN A 238 -9.87 -4.29 -19.07
C ASN A 238 -11.32 -4.58 -18.59
N MET A 239 -12.21 -3.61 -18.70
CA MET A 239 -13.62 -3.80 -18.38
C MET A 239 -14.31 -4.68 -19.44
N GLN A 240 -13.98 -4.54 -20.72
CA GLN A 240 -14.47 -5.43 -21.79
C GLN A 240 -14.12 -6.89 -21.51
N ILE A 241 -12.93 -7.17 -20.99
CA ILE A 241 -12.52 -8.53 -20.61
C ILE A 241 -13.46 -9.09 -19.53
N ILE A 242 -13.78 -8.30 -18.49
CA ILE A 242 -14.71 -8.73 -17.42
C ILE A 242 -16.10 -9.00 -18.01
N LEU A 243 -16.62 -8.10 -18.83
CA LEU A 243 -17.94 -8.23 -19.44
C LEU A 243 -18.04 -9.48 -20.34
N ASN A 244 -17.01 -9.73 -21.14
CA ASN A 244 -16.96 -10.90 -22.01
C ASN A 244 -16.89 -12.22 -21.22
N HIS A 245 -16.18 -12.24 -20.07
CA HIS A 245 -16.15 -13.42 -19.20
C HIS A 245 -17.48 -13.66 -18.48
N GLN A 246 -18.24 -12.62 -18.15
CA GLN A 246 -19.58 -12.77 -17.59
C GLN A 246 -20.58 -13.32 -18.61
N ALA A 247 -20.50 -12.90 -19.87
CA ALA A 247 -21.36 -13.38 -20.93
C ALA A 247 -21.18 -14.88 -21.21
N THR A 248 -19.96 -15.40 -21.13
CA THR A 248 -19.65 -16.83 -21.30
C THR A 248 -20.07 -17.72 -20.11
N ARG A 249 -20.45 -17.13 -18.97
CA ARG A 249 -20.90 -17.88 -17.77
C ARG A 249 -22.41 -17.95 -17.60
N THR A 250 -23.18 -17.30 -18.48
CA THR A 250 -24.66 -17.31 -18.48
C THR A 250 -25.26 -18.31 -19.46
N GLU A 251 -24.44 -19.05 -20.20
CA GLU A 251 -24.78 -20.23 -20.98
C GLU A 251 -24.40 -21.52 -20.21
#